data_6f5d4c7cc8afefd6231bc6d953971409
#
_entry.id   6f5d4c7cc8afefd6231bc6d953971409
#
_cell.length_a   1.000
_cell.length_b   1.000
_cell.length_c   1.000
_cell.angle_alpha   90.00
_cell.angle_beta   90.00
_cell.angle_gamma   90.00
#
_symmetry.space_group_name_H-M   'P 1'
#
loop_
_entity.id
_entity.type
_entity.pdbx_description
1 polymer ?
#
loop_
_entity_poly.entity_id
_entity_poly.type
_entity_poly.pdbx_seq_one_letter_code
_entity_poly.pdbx_strand_id
1 'polypeptide(L)'
;MSLPETLPMGHHLLLAHARAYRAMKACGFDELQVGIAQQGSFFCPASSRPEDIEAARTVTFDRLDYSWYGSMSWWNDPLFFGTYPADGVRKYGQYLPRGWQKDAADMQGTLDLSWSEFYDCTLYSAKNGMENPPDGAMRNSAGWNVTPDGIGWAMRFLYERYHMPILITENGMCCHDWVALKSPRPEPHRLYLAVSAKRTYGNAGR
;
A
#
# COMPACT_ATOMS: atom_id res chain seq x y z
N MET A 1 8.51 19.26 7.41
CA MET A 1 9.39 18.32 8.12
C MET A 1 10.50 17.91 7.16
N SER A 2 11.75 17.98 7.59
CA SER A 2 12.92 17.61 6.75
C SER A 2 13.16 16.09 6.78
N LEU A 3 13.92 15.55 5.82
CA LEU A 3 14.28 14.12 5.82
C LEU A 3 14.99 13.68 7.12
N PRO A 4 15.95 14.46 7.66
CA PRO A 4 16.59 14.13 8.94
C PRO A 4 15.64 14.01 10.13
N GLU A 5 14.48 14.64 10.08
CA GLU A 5 13.45 14.55 11.14
C GLU A 5 12.48 13.40 10.86
N THR A 6 12.05 13.26 9.62
CA THR A 6 10.98 12.35 9.24
C THR A 6 11.42 10.89 9.21
N LEU A 7 12.65 10.61 8.73
CA LEU A 7 13.13 9.22 8.60
C LEU A 7 13.37 8.54 9.95
N PRO A 8 14.01 9.18 10.95
CA PRO A 8 14.08 8.60 12.28
C PRO A 8 12.72 8.39 12.92
N MET A 9 11.78 9.32 12.72
CA MET A 9 10.41 9.18 13.24
C MET A 9 9.72 7.96 12.65
N GLY A 10 9.77 7.78 11.33
CA GLY A 10 9.20 6.61 10.66
C GLY A 10 9.83 5.30 11.13
N HIS A 11 11.15 5.27 11.28
CA HIS A 11 11.86 4.11 11.84
C HIS A 11 11.35 3.76 13.25
N HIS A 12 11.21 4.77 14.11
CA HIS A 12 10.71 4.55 15.48
C HIS A 12 9.25 4.12 15.53
N LEU A 13 8.41 4.52 14.55
CA LEU A 13 7.05 4.00 14.42
C LEU A 13 7.03 2.50 14.14
N LEU A 14 7.86 2.02 13.20
CA LEU A 14 7.99 0.59 12.93
C LEU A 14 8.54 -0.17 14.15
N LEU A 15 9.52 0.39 14.83
CA LEU A 15 10.07 -0.22 16.07
C LEU A 15 9.04 -0.25 17.20
N ALA A 16 8.21 0.79 17.32
CA ALA A 16 7.12 0.83 18.30
C ALA A 16 6.07 -0.25 18.01
N HIS A 17 5.70 -0.44 16.72
CA HIS A 17 4.84 -1.53 16.30
C HIS A 17 5.44 -2.89 16.70
N ALA A 18 6.70 -3.15 16.40
CA ALA A 18 7.36 -4.40 16.71
C ALA A 18 7.38 -4.70 18.23
N ARG A 19 7.60 -3.69 19.04
CA ARG A 19 7.53 -3.81 20.51
C ARG A 19 6.12 -4.06 21.01
N ALA A 20 5.13 -3.33 20.46
CA ALA A 20 3.71 -3.54 20.78
C ALA A 20 3.25 -4.93 20.39
N TYR A 21 3.62 -5.43 19.21
CA TYR A 21 3.36 -6.80 18.77
C TYR A 21 3.82 -7.82 19.82
N ARG A 22 5.08 -7.74 20.24
CA ARG A 22 5.63 -8.67 21.23
C ARG A 22 4.93 -8.56 22.58
N ALA A 23 4.60 -7.36 23.03
CA ALA A 23 3.88 -7.15 24.28
C ALA A 23 2.47 -7.75 24.21
N MET A 24 1.76 -7.54 23.11
CA MET A 24 0.42 -8.13 22.91
C MET A 24 0.46 -9.64 22.84
N LYS A 25 1.43 -10.23 22.11
CA LYS A 25 1.61 -11.69 22.04
C LYS A 25 1.95 -12.30 23.41
N ALA A 26 2.67 -11.58 24.25
CA ALA A 26 2.99 -12.03 25.62
C ALA A 26 1.78 -12.03 26.56
N CYS A 27 0.66 -11.41 26.19
CA CYS A 27 -0.59 -11.49 26.98
C CYS A 27 -1.28 -12.86 26.96
N GLY A 28 -0.85 -13.79 26.10
CA GLY A 28 -1.32 -15.18 26.09
C GLY A 28 -2.70 -15.40 25.48
N PHE A 29 -3.12 -14.55 24.55
CA PHE A 29 -4.34 -14.76 23.77
C PHE A 29 -4.02 -15.61 22.53
N ASP A 30 -4.46 -16.85 22.49
CA ASP A 30 -4.08 -17.84 21.48
C ASP A 30 -4.48 -17.46 20.04
N GLU A 31 -5.60 -16.75 19.86
CA GLU A 31 -6.11 -16.38 18.54
C GLU A 31 -5.81 -14.92 18.16
N LEU A 32 -4.98 -14.23 18.94
CA LEU A 32 -4.67 -12.84 18.68
C LEU A 32 -3.83 -12.70 17.40
N GLN A 33 -4.40 -12.03 16.41
CA GLN A 33 -3.70 -11.61 15.20
C GLN A 33 -3.39 -10.12 15.24
N VAL A 34 -2.16 -9.77 14.98
CA VAL A 34 -1.66 -8.40 15.01
C VAL A 34 -1.06 -8.05 13.66
N GLY A 35 -1.45 -6.94 13.11
CA GLY A 35 -0.91 -6.39 11.88
C GLY A 35 -0.68 -4.90 12.01
N ILE A 36 -0.23 -4.27 10.92
CA ILE A 36 -0.05 -2.83 10.83
C ILE A 36 -0.77 -2.33 9.58
N ALA A 37 -1.66 -1.34 9.76
CA ALA A 37 -2.33 -0.68 8.64
C ALA A 37 -1.34 0.28 7.98
N GLN A 38 -1.00 0.00 6.75
CA GLN A 38 -0.07 0.81 5.99
C GLN A 38 -0.77 1.45 4.80
N GLN A 39 -0.59 2.75 4.70
CA GLN A 39 -0.92 3.50 3.51
C GLN A 39 0.30 3.61 2.62
N GLY A 40 0.10 3.45 1.32
CA GLY A 40 1.14 3.64 0.32
C GLY A 40 0.56 4.05 -1.01
N SER A 41 1.44 4.36 -1.95
CA SER A 41 1.03 4.64 -3.32
C SER A 41 1.11 3.37 -4.15
N PHE A 42 -0.01 2.95 -4.71
CA PHE A 42 -0.06 1.81 -5.60
C PHE A 42 -0.06 2.24 -7.06
N PHE A 43 0.53 1.40 -7.89
CA PHE A 43 0.52 1.57 -9.34
C PHE A 43 -0.15 0.38 -9.99
N CYS A 44 -1.01 0.68 -10.98
CA CYS A 44 -1.64 -0.35 -11.79
C CYS A 44 -1.00 -0.35 -13.18
N PRO A 45 -0.89 -1.50 -13.83
CA PRO A 45 -0.42 -1.54 -15.20
C PRO A 45 -1.39 -0.79 -16.13
N ALA A 46 -0.84 0.03 -17.04
CA ALA A 46 -1.61 0.75 -18.04
C ALA A 46 -2.24 -0.20 -19.08
N SER A 47 -1.72 -1.41 -19.22
CA SER A 47 -2.26 -2.47 -20.06
C SER A 47 -1.97 -3.86 -19.49
N SER A 48 -2.54 -4.89 -20.12
CA SER A 48 -2.28 -6.30 -19.76
C SER A 48 -0.94 -6.85 -20.27
N ARG A 49 -0.09 -6.03 -20.88
CA ARG A 49 1.22 -6.45 -21.37
C ARG A 49 2.15 -6.78 -20.21
N PRO A 50 2.94 -7.86 -20.30
CA PRO A 50 3.87 -8.26 -19.23
C PRO A 50 4.82 -7.14 -18.80
N GLU A 51 5.32 -6.34 -19.74
CA GLU A 51 6.22 -5.23 -19.46
C GLU A 51 5.57 -4.11 -18.65
N ASP A 52 4.28 -3.81 -18.89
CA ASP A 52 3.55 -2.80 -18.12
C ASP A 52 3.23 -3.33 -16.71
N ILE A 53 2.91 -4.61 -16.59
CA ILE A 53 2.67 -5.27 -15.30
C ILE A 53 3.94 -5.21 -14.45
N GLU A 54 5.09 -5.56 -15.01
CA GLU A 54 6.35 -5.55 -14.28
C GLU A 54 6.81 -4.13 -13.93
N ALA A 55 6.61 -3.17 -14.84
CA ALA A 55 6.91 -1.76 -14.56
C ALA A 55 6.05 -1.20 -13.42
N ALA A 56 4.73 -1.49 -13.40
CA ALA A 56 3.84 -1.09 -12.31
C ALA A 56 4.20 -1.76 -10.99
N ARG A 57 4.57 -3.04 -11.01
CA ARG A 57 5.07 -3.77 -9.84
C ARG A 57 6.33 -3.12 -9.28
N THR A 58 7.32 -2.90 -10.13
CA THR A 58 8.60 -2.30 -9.74
C THR A 58 8.40 -0.96 -9.08
N VAL A 59 7.65 -0.04 -9.70
CA VAL A 59 7.46 1.30 -9.14
C VAL A 59 6.62 1.32 -7.85
N THR A 60 5.77 0.33 -7.61
CA THR A 60 5.04 0.18 -6.34
C THR A 60 6.00 -0.03 -5.17
N PHE A 61 7.07 -0.77 -5.37
CA PHE A 61 8.05 -1.07 -4.33
C PHE A 61 9.28 -0.17 -4.37
N ASP A 62 9.65 0.38 -5.52
CA ASP A 62 10.90 1.11 -5.77
C ASP A 62 10.68 2.59 -6.10
N ARG A 63 9.93 3.30 -5.25
CA ARG A 63 9.67 4.75 -5.42
C ARG A 63 10.68 5.66 -4.72
N LEU A 64 11.81 5.16 -4.42
CA LEU A 64 12.82 5.86 -3.60
C LEU A 64 13.36 7.13 -4.25
N ASP A 65 13.13 7.33 -5.56
CA ASP A 65 13.55 8.54 -6.27
C ASP A 65 12.59 9.72 -6.10
N TYR A 66 11.31 9.46 -5.85
CA TYR A 66 10.29 10.50 -5.73
C TYR A 66 9.99 10.86 -4.28
N SER A 67 9.53 9.87 -3.53
CA SER A 67 9.24 10.05 -2.11
C SER A 67 9.30 8.69 -1.42
N TRP A 68 10.22 8.57 -0.49
CA TRP A 68 10.40 7.36 0.31
C TRP A 68 9.12 6.93 1.04
N TYR A 69 8.31 7.88 1.51
CA TYR A 69 7.04 7.59 2.19
C TYR A 69 5.96 7.00 1.27
N GLY A 70 6.13 7.07 -0.03
CA GLY A 70 5.26 6.41 -1.01
C GLY A 70 5.72 5.01 -1.42
N SER A 71 6.89 4.57 -0.94
CA SER A 71 7.43 3.25 -1.26
C SER A 71 6.87 2.18 -0.33
N MET A 72 6.21 1.18 -0.89
CA MET A 72 5.73 0.05 -0.09
C MET A 72 6.89 -0.76 0.52
N SER A 73 8.02 -0.87 -0.17
CA SER A 73 9.17 -1.61 0.34
C SER A 73 9.85 -0.92 1.53
N TRP A 74 9.90 0.40 1.55
CA TRP A 74 10.50 1.13 2.67
C TRP A 74 9.83 0.83 4.02
N TRP A 75 8.51 0.71 4.00
CA TRP A 75 7.73 0.46 5.21
C TRP A 75 7.59 -1.02 5.56
N ASN A 76 7.48 -1.87 4.53
CA ASN A 76 7.21 -3.28 4.73
C ASN A 76 8.48 -4.11 4.92
N ASP A 77 9.54 -3.87 4.12
CA ASP A 77 10.72 -4.73 4.15
C ASP A 77 11.36 -4.88 5.54
N PRO A 78 11.43 -3.86 6.42
CA PRO A 78 11.90 -4.04 7.78
C PRO A 78 11.07 -5.04 8.60
N LEU A 79 9.76 -5.06 8.41
CA LEU A 79 8.85 -5.96 9.14
C LEU A 79 8.88 -7.38 8.59
N PHE A 80 9.04 -7.53 7.28
CA PHE A 80 9.05 -8.83 6.61
C PHE A 80 10.45 -9.45 6.50
N PHE A 81 11.44 -8.65 6.18
CA PHE A 81 12.80 -9.11 5.86
C PHE A 81 13.87 -8.68 6.87
N GLY A 82 13.53 -7.86 7.85
CA GLY A 82 14.46 -7.37 8.87
C GLY A 82 15.50 -6.37 8.34
N THR A 83 15.23 -5.76 7.20
CA THR A 83 16.14 -4.77 6.59
C THR A 83 15.39 -3.81 5.70
N TYR A 84 15.90 -2.59 5.57
CA TYR A 84 15.40 -1.65 4.56
C TYR A 84 15.90 -2.01 3.16
N PRO A 85 15.18 -1.59 2.08
CA PRO A 85 15.64 -1.79 0.70
C PRO A 85 17.03 -1.20 0.49
N ALA A 86 17.93 -1.96 -0.14
CA ALA A 86 19.34 -1.56 -0.29
C ALA A 86 19.51 -0.21 -1.01
N ASP A 87 18.71 0.04 -2.05
CA ASP A 87 18.74 1.29 -2.80
C ASP A 87 18.28 2.48 -1.95
N GLY A 88 17.26 2.25 -1.12
CA GLY A 88 16.81 3.24 -0.14
C GLY A 88 17.87 3.54 0.90
N VAL A 89 18.54 2.52 1.40
CA VAL A 89 19.65 2.70 2.36
C VAL A 89 20.80 3.46 1.74
N ARG A 90 21.17 3.19 0.48
CA ARG A 90 22.22 3.98 -0.20
C ARG A 90 21.89 5.47 -0.26
N LYS A 91 20.63 5.82 -0.41
CA LYS A 91 20.18 7.20 -0.56
C LYS A 91 19.89 7.88 0.78
N TYR A 92 19.26 7.16 1.71
CA TYR A 92 18.69 7.72 2.93
C TYR A 92 19.27 7.17 4.23
N GLY A 93 20.11 6.15 4.18
CA GLY A 93 20.64 5.49 5.37
C GLY A 93 21.38 6.41 6.35
N GLN A 94 21.97 7.49 5.83
CA GLN A 94 22.62 8.52 6.65
C GLN A 94 21.66 9.26 7.61
N TYR A 95 20.36 9.24 7.32
CA TYR A 95 19.31 9.87 8.14
C TYR A 95 18.65 8.89 9.12
N LEU A 96 18.91 7.58 8.99
CA LEU A 96 18.39 6.60 9.93
C LEU A 96 19.10 6.70 11.29
N PRO A 97 18.44 6.34 12.41
CA PRO A 97 19.04 6.37 13.71
C PRO A 97 20.28 5.46 13.81
N ARG A 98 21.21 5.81 14.68
CA ARG A 98 22.36 4.93 14.93
C ARG A 98 21.89 3.56 15.45
N GLY A 99 22.36 2.49 14.82
CA GLY A 99 21.98 1.12 15.18
C GLY A 99 20.71 0.62 14.50
N TRP A 100 20.18 1.35 13.53
CA TRP A 100 18.96 0.99 12.79
C TRP A 100 18.98 -0.43 12.19
N GLN A 101 20.18 -0.97 11.87
CA GLN A 101 20.29 -2.33 11.32
C GLN A 101 19.85 -3.38 12.35
N LYS A 102 20.23 -3.21 13.61
CA LYS A 102 19.79 -4.08 14.70
C LYS A 102 18.30 -3.93 14.95
N ASP A 103 17.81 -2.69 14.98
CA ASP A 103 16.39 -2.41 15.16
C ASP A 103 15.55 -3.02 14.03
N ALA A 104 16.02 -2.91 12.78
CA ALA A 104 15.34 -3.52 11.63
C ALA A 104 15.31 -5.05 11.73
N ALA A 105 16.40 -5.68 12.13
CA ALA A 105 16.42 -7.12 12.38
C ALA A 105 15.46 -7.52 13.52
N ASP A 106 15.36 -6.69 14.56
CA ASP A 106 14.38 -6.90 15.65
C ASP A 106 12.92 -6.68 15.21
N MET A 107 12.65 -5.94 14.13
CA MET A 107 11.31 -5.76 13.59
C MET A 107 10.83 -6.98 12.79
N GLN A 108 11.71 -7.83 12.30
CA GLN A 108 11.35 -8.96 11.45
C GLN A 108 10.35 -9.90 12.12
N GLY A 109 9.32 -10.28 11.36
CA GLY A 109 8.31 -11.24 11.80
C GLY A 109 7.37 -10.72 12.90
N THR A 110 7.23 -9.41 13.04
CA THR A 110 6.35 -8.79 14.04
C THR A 110 4.97 -8.41 13.49
N LEU A 111 4.42 -9.27 12.64
CA LEU A 111 3.04 -9.19 12.15
C LEU A 111 2.55 -10.59 11.78
N ASP A 112 1.25 -10.84 11.95
CA ASP A 112 0.58 -12.11 11.58
C ASP A 112 -0.14 -11.97 10.23
N LEU A 113 -0.50 -10.73 9.85
CA LEU A 113 -1.13 -10.39 8.59
C LEU A 113 -0.76 -8.96 8.19
N SER A 114 -0.76 -8.70 6.91
CA SER A 114 -0.57 -7.35 6.36
C SER A 114 -1.93 -6.65 6.27
N TRP A 115 -2.05 -5.47 6.86
CA TRP A 115 -3.21 -4.61 6.67
C TRP A 115 -2.87 -3.55 5.63
N SER A 116 -3.82 -3.25 4.77
CA SER A 116 -3.61 -2.28 3.71
C SER A 116 -4.81 -1.36 3.56
N GLU A 117 -4.52 -0.09 3.39
CA GLU A 117 -5.49 0.92 2.99
C GLU A 117 -5.36 1.11 1.48
N PHE A 118 -6.49 0.99 0.77
CA PHE A 118 -6.50 1.16 -0.68
C PHE A 118 -7.62 2.10 -1.10
N TYR A 119 -7.27 3.20 -1.73
CA TYR A 119 -8.23 4.19 -2.23
C TYR A 119 -8.17 4.35 -3.75
N ASP A 120 -6.97 4.43 -4.29
CA ASP A 120 -6.75 4.54 -5.74
C ASP A 120 -5.40 3.96 -6.14
N CYS A 121 -5.15 3.91 -7.44
CA CYS A 121 -3.83 3.65 -7.98
C CYS A 121 -3.54 4.54 -9.19
N THR A 122 -2.27 4.77 -9.43
CA THR A 122 -1.79 5.49 -10.61
C THR A 122 -1.51 4.50 -11.74
N LEU A 123 -2.00 4.77 -12.94
CA LEU A 123 -1.66 3.98 -14.13
C LEU A 123 -0.17 4.15 -14.47
N TYR A 124 0.49 3.06 -14.79
CA TYR A 124 1.91 3.05 -15.11
C TYR A 124 2.22 2.13 -16.29
N SER A 125 2.98 2.65 -17.25
CA SER A 125 3.45 1.87 -18.39
C SER A 125 4.98 1.79 -18.41
N ALA A 126 5.50 0.72 -18.99
CA ALA A 126 6.94 0.55 -19.19
C ALA A 126 7.53 1.63 -20.12
N LYS A 127 6.72 2.12 -21.08
CA LYS A 127 7.16 3.10 -22.07
C LYS A 127 7.19 4.52 -21.57
N ASN A 128 6.12 4.96 -20.88
CA ASN A 128 5.92 6.39 -20.55
C ASN A 128 6.03 6.67 -19.05
N GLY A 129 6.11 5.64 -18.19
CA GLY A 129 6.04 5.80 -16.75
C GLY A 129 4.60 6.06 -16.28
N MET A 130 4.40 7.07 -15.43
CA MET A 130 3.06 7.46 -14.98
C MET A 130 2.20 7.93 -16.15
N GLU A 131 1.01 7.35 -16.25
CA GLU A 131 0.03 7.68 -17.28
C GLU A 131 -1.13 8.46 -16.68
N ASN A 132 -1.63 9.41 -17.42
CA ASN A 132 -2.92 10.01 -17.11
C ASN A 132 -4.04 9.04 -17.46
N PRO A 133 -5.12 8.99 -16.66
CA PRO A 133 -6.29 8.24 -17.06
C PRO A 133 -6.86 8.82 -18.38
N PRO A 134 -7.55 7.98 -19.17
CA PRO A 134 -8.19 8.44 -20.42
C PRO A 134 -9.11 9.64 -20.19
N ASP A 135 -9.29 10.45 -21.22
CA ASP A 135 -10.26 11.55 -21.20
C ASP A 135 -11.64 11.02 -20.82
N GLY A 136 -12.31 11.71 -19.90
CA GLY A 136 -13.61 11.29 -19.37
C GLY A 136 -13.57 10.21 -18.29
N ALA A 137 -12.37 9.78 -17.86
CA ALA A 137 -12.25 8.89 -16.71
C ALA A 137 -12.84 9.52 -15.45
N MET A 138 -13.53 8.69 -14.66
CA MET A 138 -14.18 9.15 -13.43
C MET A 138 -13.14 9.54 -12.39
N ARG A 139 -13.40 10.68 -11.74
CA ARG A 139 -12.67 11.13 -10.55
C ARG A 139 -13.64 11.30 -9.39
N ASN A 140 -13.16 11.05 -8.19
CA ASN A 140 -13.93 11.33 -6.98
C ASN A 140 -13.92 12.84 -6.64
N SER A 141 -14.64 13.25 -5.60
CA SER A 141 -14.73 14.67 -5.21
C SER A 141 -13.41 15.27 -4.71
N ALA A 142 -12.42 14.45 -4.34
CA ALA A 142 -11.06 14.89 -4.00
C ALA A 142 -10.15 14.97 -5.25
N GLY A 143 -10.66 14.67 -6.44
CA GLY A 143 -9.90 14.67 -7.69
C GLY A 143 -9.07 13.41 -7.94
N TRP A 144 -9.16 12.39 -7.08
CA TRP A 144 -8.46 11.12 -7.27
C TRP A 144 -9.12 10.26 -8.35
N ASN A 145 -8.34 9.47 -9.02
CA ASN A 145 -8.83 8.57 -10.05
C ASN A 145 -9.68 7.45 -9.43
N VAL A 146 -10.79 7.12 -10.07
CA VAL A 146 -11.58 5.94 -9.70
C VAL A 146 -11.00 4.75 -10.45
N THR A 147 -10.28 3.89 -9.74
CA THR A 147 -9.51 2.77 -10.30
C THR A 147 -9.91 1.46 -9.63
N PRO A 148 -11.12 0.93 -9.89
CA PRO A 148 -11.64 -0.23 -9.18
C PRO A 148 -10.82 -1.51 -9.43
N ASP A 149 -10.14 -1.63 -10.58
CA ASP A 149 -9.24 -2.75 -10.88
C ASP A 149 -7.92 -2.68 -10.11
N GLY A 150 -7.57 -1.50 -9.60
CA GLY A 150 -6.32 -1.24 -8.90
C GLY A 150 -6.16 -2.04 -7.63
N ILE A 151 -7.26 -2.29 -6.90
CA ILE A 151 -7.22 -3.08 -5.66
C ILE A 151 -6.72 -4.51 -5.94
N GLY A 152 -7.14 -5.12 -7.06
CA GLY A 152 -6.68 -6.44 -7.45
C GLY A 152 -5.17 -6.47 -7.74
N TRP A 153 -4.65 -5.46 -8.43
CA TRP A 153 -3.22 -5.34 -8.71
C TRP A 153 -2.40 -5.07 -7.45
N ALA A 154 -2.85 -4.15 -6.60
CA ALA A 154 -2.18 -3.80 -5.36
C ALA A 154 -2.05 -5.04 -4.45
N MET A 155 -3.14 -5.76 -4.22
CA MET A 155 -3.12 -6.96 -3.37
C MET A 155 -2.29 -8.09 -3.99
N ARG A 156 -2.37 -8.27 -5.31
CA ARG A 156 -1.54 -9.24 -6.01
C ARG A 156 -0.04 -8.95 -5.84
N PHE A 157 0.40 -7.70 -6.06
CA PHE A 157 1.81 -7.33 -5.93
C PHE A 157 2.31 -7.49 -4.49
N LEU A 158 1.51 -7.09 -3.49
CA LEU A 158 1.85 -7.30 -2.09
C LEU A 158 1.98 -8.78 -1.76
N TYR A 159 1.00 -9.60 -2.17
CA TYR A 159 1.02 -11.03 -1.89
C TYR A 159 2.20 -11.74 -2.58
N GLU A 160 2.47 -11.42 -3.85
CA GLU A 160 3.59 -12.01 -4.60
C GLU A 160 4.95 -11.67 -3.98
N ARG A 161 5.08 -10.52 -3.29
CA ARG A 161 6.33 -10.12 -2.63
C ARG A 161 6.47 -10.68 -1.21
N TYR A 162 5.39 -10.64 -0.42
CA TYR A 162 5.49 -10.93 1.02
C TYR A 162 4.88 -12.25 1.44
N HIS A 163 4.09 -12.91 0.58
CA HIS A 163 3.45 -14.22 0.83
C HIS A 163 2.68 -14.29 2.15
N MET A 164 2.02 -13.21 2.53
CA MET A 164 1.26 -13.09 3.78
C MET A 164 -0.21 -12.78 3.48
N PRO A 165 -1.17 -13.27 4.30
CA PRO A 165 -2.56 -12.86 4.19
C PRO A 165 -2.70 -11.35 4.30
N ILE A 166 -3.56 -10.76 3.47
CA ILE A 166 -3.79 -9.31 3.42
C ILE A 166 -5.21 -9.03 3.84
N LEU A 167 -5.38 -8.12 4.80
CA LEU A 167 -6.67 -7.56 5.19
C LEU A 167 -6.75 -6.12 4.73
N ILE A 168 -7.75 -5.81 3.90
CA ILE A 168 -8.03 -4.42 3.51
C ILE A 168 -8.82 -3.78 4.65
N THR A 169 -8.20 -2.83 5.33
CA THR A 169 -8.79 -2.14 6.48
C THR A 169 -9.54 -0.89 6.09
N GLU A 170 -9.16 -0.27 4.98
CA GLU A 170 -9.83 0.90 4.46
C GLU A 170 -9.94 0.83 2.94
N ASN A 171 -11.14 1.09 2.45
CA ASN A 171 -11.44 1.23 1.03
C ASN A 171 -12.66 2.13 0.83
N GLY A 172 -12.65 2.91 -0.22
CA GLY A 172 -13.76 3.80 -0.52
C GLY A 172 -13.35 4.96 -1.42
N MET A 173 -14.23 5.93 -1.54
CA MET A 173 -13.96 7.15 -2.29
C MET A 173 -14.70 8.34 -1.68
N CYS A 174 -14.11 9.52 -1.79
CA CYS A 174 -14.80 10.76 -1.48
C CYS A 174 -15.90 11.01 -2.52
N CYS A 175 -17.13 11.15 -2.07
CA CYS A 175 -18.24 11.56 -2.92
C CYS A 175 -19.20 12.47 -2.14
N HIS A 176 -19.94 13.27 -2.88
CA HIS A 176 -21.00 14.08 -2.30
C HIS A 176 -22.25 13.19 -2.17
N ASP A 177 -22.41 12.55 -1.01
CA ASP A 177 -23.53 11.65 -0.69
C ASP A 177 -24.77 12.47 -0.26
N TRP A 178 -25.14 13.44 -1.10
CA TRP A 178 -26.36 14.22 -0.86
C TRP A 178 -27.58 13.37 -1.24
N VAL A 179 -28.58 13.39 -0.37
CA VAL A 179 -29.89 12.83 -0.71
C VAL A 179 -30.48 13.67 -1.86
N ALA A 180 -30.22 13.27 -3.09
CA ALA A 180 -30.85 13.87 -4.25
C ALA A 180 -32.33 13.41 -4.30
N LEU A 181 -33.18 14.24 -3.74
CA LEU A 181 -34.65 14.07 -3.81
C LEU A 181 -35.09 14.02 -5.28
N LYS A 182 -35.12 12.87 -5.92
CA LYS A 182 -35.59 12.58 -7.30
C LYS A 182 -34.53 12.21 -8.35
N SER A 183 -33.36 11.72 -8.00
CA SER A 183 -32.44 11.19 -9.02
C SER A 183 -32.37 9.66 -9.01
N PRO A 184 -32.70 8.98 -10.13
CA PRO A 184 -32.50 7.54 -10.27
C PRO A 184 -31.04 7.15 -10.55
N ARG A 185 -30.07 8.06 -10.41
CA ARG A 185 -28.67 7.78 -10.71
C ARG A 185 -28.06 6.89 -9.62
N PRO A 186 -27.40 5.78 -9.99
CA PRO A 186 -26.64 4.99 -9.03
C PRO A 186 -25.57 5.87 -8.39
N GLU A 187 -25.48 5.82 -7.07
CA GLU A 187 -24.45 6.54 -6.33
C GLU A 187 -23.06 6.03 -6.78
N PRO A 188 -22.14 6.92 -7.17
CA PRO A 188 -20.81 6.52 -7.63
C PRO A 188 -20.09 5.60 -6.64
N HIS A 189 -20.28 5.82 -5.36
CA HIS A 189 -19.71 5.03 -4.27
C HIS A 189 -20.15 3.56 -4.32
N ARG A 190 -21.45 3.29 -4.50
CA ARG A 190 -21.98 1.92 -4.63
C ARG A 190 -21.41 1.19 -5.83
N LEU A 191 -21.26 1.88 -6.95
CA LEU A 191 -20.66 1.30 -8.15
C LEU A 191 -19.19 0.94 -7.91
N TYR A 192 -18.42 1.84 -7.30
CA TYR A 192 -17.02 1.62 -6.96
C TYR A 192 -16.86 0.38 -6.07
N LEU A 193 -17.59 0.31 -4.95
CA LEU A 193 -17.50 -0.82 -4.01
C LEU A 193 -17.93 -2.14 -4.66
N ALA A 194 -19.00 -2.12 -5.48
CA ALA A 194 -19.47 -3.32 -6.17
C ALA A 194 -18.44 -3.87 -7.18
N VAL A 195 -17.75 -3.01 -7.90
CA VAL A 195 -16.70 -3.42 -8.85
C VAL A 195 -15.45 -3.89 -8.11
N SER A 196 -15.02 -3.17 -7.09
CA SER A 196 -13.87 -3.55 -6.25
C SER A 196 -14.08 -4.92 -5.58
N ALA A 197 -15.24 -5.16 -4.98
CA ALA A 197 -15.59 -6.44 -4.37
C ALA A 197 -15.55 -7.59 -5.38
N LYS A 198 -16.12 -7.43 -6.57
CA LYS A 198 -16.10 -8.46 -7.64
C LYS A 198 -14.66 -8.82 -8.04
N ARG A 199 -13.75 -7.86 -8.09
CA ARG A 199 -12.34 -8.10 -8.46
C ARG A 199 -11.57 -8.82 -7.35
N THR A 200 -11.83 -8.49 -6.09
CA THR A 200 -11.16 -9.12 -4.96
C THR A 200 -11.57 -10.60 -4.81
N TYR A 201 -12.86 -10.92 -4.93
CA TYR A 201 -13.36 -12.28 -4.79
C TYR A 201 -13.31 -13.11 -6.09
N GLY A 202 -13.42 -12.48 -7.26
CA GLY A 202 -13.41 -13.17 -8.55
C GLY A 202 -12.05 -13.71 -8.98
N ASN A 203 -10.95 -13.20 -8.44
CA ASN A 203 -9.58 -13.62 -8.76
C ASN A 203 -8.97 -14.62 -7.76
N ALA A 204 -9.64 -14.94 -6.67
CA ALA A 204 -9.20 -15.94 -5.69
C ALA A 204 -9.32 -17.41 -6.18
N GLY A 205 -9.85 -17.62 -7.39
CA GLY A 205 -10.10 -18.94 -7.97
C GLY A 205 -9.39 -19.22 -9.29
N ARG A 206 -8.33 -18.46 -9.65
CA ARG A 206 -7.54 -18.75 -10.87
C ARG A 206 -6.06 -18.70 -10.60
#